data_9974218c0eb88fbf5b0c43e75a941334
#
_entry.id   9974218c0eb88fbf5b0c43e75a941334
#
_cell.length_a   1.000
_cell.length_b   1.000
_cell.length_c   1.000
_cell.angle_alpha   90.00
_cell.angle_beta   90.00
_cell.angle_gamma   90.00
#
_symmetry.space_group_name_H-M   'P 1'
#
loop_
_entity.id
_entity.type
_entity.pdbx_description
1 polymer ?
#
loop_
_entity_poly.entity_id
_entity_poly.type
_entity_poly.pdbx_seq_one_letter_code
_entity_poly.pdbx_strand_id
1 'polypeptide(L)'
;MIHRVSAWMVLATVAGISCGCRGAIKRTHNVAVLQIAVAKDATREELIERYNLMARGVKTLNATVELKPTAGSKYSGVIEEYHEVKAFLLAARPANIRMIGQAPVIGKTVFDMASDGETFRISIPSKNKFLVGAVALERASSKPIENLRPHHLLDALLWPEIRKEEAVHGREFNDETARYYVLTVLRGGYQTEVLREIWFDRADLQVARLQTFGPKGALLSDVRVSDWQPLIGDQEHATGSPAGLTAFPRAIRIDRPHDDYRLELQITKITLNEEIPAERFKLEQPARSELVRVGEETGEKQP
;
A
#
# COMPACT_ATOMS: atom_id res chain seq x y z
N MET A 1 -47.46 -42.60 -77.80
CA MET A 1 -46.30 -41.73 -78.01
C MET A 1 -46.13 -40.85 -76.83
N ILE A 2 -45.68 -41.39 -75.76
CA ILE A 2 -45.44 -40.69 -74.51
C ILE A 2 -44.57 -41.63 -73.68
N HIS A 3 -43.60 -41.17 -73.05
CA HIS A 3 -42.67 -41.80 -72.11
C HIS A 3 -41.23 -41.98 -72.60
N ARG A 4 -40.46 -40.93 -72.44
CA ARG A 4 -39.01 -41.07 -72.26
C ARG A 4 -38.35 -39.69 -71.82
N VAL A 5 -38.83 -39.11 -70.76
CA VAL A 5 -38.13 -37.94 -70.14
C VAL A 5 -38.41 -37.99 -68.66
N SER A 6 -37.80 -38.89 -67.91
CA SER A 6 -37.91 -38.84 -66.43
C SER A 6 -36.80 -39.59 -65.73
N ALA A 7 -35.67 -39.87 -66.36
CA ALA A 7 -34.57 -40.61 -65.67
C ALA A 7 -33.27 -39.83 -65.47
N TRP A 8 -33.22 -38.55 -65.83
CA TRP A 8 -31.98 -37.75 -65.74
C TRP A 8 -31.99 -36.61 -64.68
N MET A 9 -33.05 -36.49 -63.88
CA MET A 9 -33.18 -35.39 -62.94
C MET A 9 -32.97 -35.77 -61.47
N VAL A 10 -32.65 -37.03 -61.21
CA VAL A 10 -32.41 -37.50 -59.80
C VAL A 10 -30.93 -37.68 -59.47
N LEU A 11 -30.03 -37.56 -60.44
CA LEU A 11 -28.58 -37.79 -60.17
C LEU A 11 -27.76 -36.51 -59.96
N ALA A 12 -28.39 -35.32 -59.93
CA ALA A 12 -27.69 -34.06 -59.79
C ALA A 12 -27.79 -33.43 -58.37
N THR A 13 -28.52 -34.08 -57.45
CA THR A 13 -28.75 -33.53 -56.09
C THR A 13 -27.96 -34.20 -54.97
N VAL A 14 -27.05 -35.13 -55.24
CA VAL A 14 -26.26 -35.82 -54.20
C VAL A 14 -24.79 -35.39 -54.18
N ALA A 15 -24.32 -34.53 -55.07
CA ALA A 15 -22.93 -34.10 -55.15
C ALA A 15 -22.62 -32.75 -54.40
N GLY A 16 -23.56 -32.24 -53.60
CA GLY A 16 -23.43 -30.93 -52.92
C GLY A 16 -23.09 -30.96 -51.42
N ILE A 17 -22.82 -32.13 -50.81
CA ILE A 17 -22.44 -32.21 -49.40
C ILE A 17 -20.98 -32.69 -49.32
N SER A 18 -20.07 -31.90 -49.84
CA SER A 18 -18.66 -32.12 -49.65
C SER A 18 -18.03 -30.95 -48.86
N CYS A 19 -17.63 -31.28 -47.65
CA CYS A 19 -16.53 -30.69 -46.94
C CYS A 19 -16.47 -29.18 -46.79
N GLY A 20 -17.32 -28.64 -45.98
CA GLY A 20 -17.00 -27.41 -45.28
C GLY A 20 -16.07 -27.73 -44.09
N CYS A 21 -14.82 -28.10 -44.32
CA CYS A 21 -13.79 -27.90 -43.33
C CYS A 21 -13.67 -26.38 -43.10
N ARG A 22 -14.45 -25.86 -42.18
CA ARG A 22 -14.19 -24.54 -41.63
C ARG A 22 -12.85 -24.65 -40.89
N GLY A 23 -11.76 -24.46 -41.63
CA GLY A 23 -10.47 -24.20 -41.03
C GLY A 23 -10.67 -23.10 -40.01
N ALA A 24 -10.32 -23.37 -38.77
CA ALA A 24 -10.33 -22.36 -37.73
C ALA A 24 -9.52 -21.17 -38.24
N ILE A 25 -10.20 -20.08 -38.59
CA ILE A 25 -9.54 -18.86 -39.04
C ILE A 25 -8.81 -18.32 -37.79
N LYS A 26 -7.52 -18.61 -37.73
CA LYS A 26 -6.64 -18.00 -36.70
C LYS A 26 -6.61 -16.50 -36.99
N ARG A 27 -7.33 -15.72 -36.17
CA ARG A 27 -7.25 -14.27 -36.21
C ARG A 27 -6.04 -13.87 -35.42
N THR A 28 -5.02 -13.34 -36.08
CA THR A 28 -3.86 -12.72 -35.42
C THR A 28 -4.14 -11.23 -35.35
N HIS A 29 -4.17 -10.69 -34.15
CA HIS A 29 -4.21 -9.25 -33.93
C HIS A 29 -2.79 -8.80 -33.56
N ASN A 30 -2.27 -7.84 -34.27
CA ASN A 30 -1.06 -7.14 -33.86
C ASN A 30 -1.46 -6.20 -32.71
N VAL A 31 -1.05 -6.54 -31.50
CA VAL A 31 -1.13 -5.63 -30.34
C VAL A 31 0.19 -4.87 -30.26
N ALA A 32 0.11 -3.61 -29.85
CA ALA A 32 1.32 -2.85 -29.56
C ALA A 32 2.16 -3.63 -28.52
N VAL A 33 3.41 -3.88 -28.85
CA VAL A 33 4.33 -4.52 -27.91
C VAL A 33 4.53 -3.51 -26.78
N LEU A 34 4.00 -3.83 -25.59
CA LEU A 34 4.40 -3.14 -24.38
C LEU A 34 5.94 -3.35 -24.26
N GLN A 35 6.68 -2.26 -24.26
CA GLN A 35 8.13 -2.32 -23.95
C GLN A 35 8.28 -2.65 -22.46
N ILE A 36 8.00 -3.91 -22.12
CA ILE A 36 8.27 -4.41 -20.77
C ILE A 36 9.77 -4.48 -20.64
N ALA A 37 10.31 -3.79 -19.65
CA ALA A 37 11.73 -3.85 -19.33
C ALA A 37 12.19 -5.33 -19.20
N VAL A 38 13.41 -5.61 -19.63
CA VAL A 38 13.97 -6.97 -19.50
C VAL A 38 13.95 -7.35 -18.02
N ALA A 39 13.27 -8.45 -17.71
CA ALA A 39 13.17 -8.92 -16.33
C ALA A 39 14.56 -9.29 -15.81
N LYS A 40 14.91 -8.73 -14.66
CA LYS A 40 16.13 -9.09 -13.92
C LYS A 40 15.89 -10.35 -13.12
N ASP A 41 16.95 -11.12 -12.95
CA ASP A 41 16.93 -12.28 -12.08
C ASP A 41 17.57 -11.96 -10.73
N ALA A 42 17.02 -12.54 -9.68
CA ALA A 42 17.55 -12.45 -8.33
C ALA A 42 17.18 -13.69 -7.53
N THR A 43 18.04 -14.09 -6.64
CA THR A 43 17.80 -15.17 -5.68
C THR A 43 16.91 -14.65 -4.54
N ARG A 44 16.29 -15.58 -3.83
CA ARG A 44 15.51 -15.26 -2.62
C ARG A 44 16.35 -14.52 -1.59
N GLU A 45 17.58 -14.97 -1.40
CA GLU A 45 18.54 -14.41 -0.44
C GLU A 45 18.93 -12.96 -0.80
N GLU A 46 19.16 -12.67 -2.07
CA GLU A 46 19.41 -11.31 -2.55
C GLU A 46 18.21 -10.39 -2.34
N LEU A 47 17.00 -10.88 -2.57
CA LEU A 47 15.78 -10.09 -2.34
C LEU A 47 15.56 -9.82 -0.85
N ILE A 48 15.82 -10.80 0.03
CA ILE A 48 15.77 -10.61 1.49
C ILE A 48 16.78 -9.56 1.92
N GLU A 49 18.00 -9.62 1.43
CA GLU A 49 19.04 -8.66 1.79
C GLU A 49 18.71 -7.25 1.31
N ARG A 50 18.22 -7.09 0.08
CA ARG A 50 17.75 -5.80 -0.45
C ARG A 50 16.64 -5.19 0.42
N TYR A 51 15.66 -6.00 0.80
CA TYR A 51 14.58 -5.55 1.66
C TYR A 51 15.11 -5.15 3.05
N ASN A 52 15.94 -5.99 3.65
CA ASN A 52 16.49 -5.74 4.97
C ASN A 52 17.47 -4.57 5.01
N LEU A 53 18.18 -4.29 3.91
CA LEU A 53 19.00 -3.09 3.77
C LEU A 53 18.14 -1.83 3.93
N MET A 54 16.99 -1.78 3.26
CA MET A 54 16.02 -0.69 3.39
C MET A 54 15.42 -0.64 4.80
N ALA A 55 15.00 -1.78 5.33
CA ALA A 55 14.36 -1.89 6.64
C ALA A 55 15.30 -1.45 7.78
N ARG A 56 16.57 -1.84 7.75
CA ARG A 56 17.59 -1.44 8.75
C ARG A 56 18.15 -0.05 8.50
N GLY A 57 18.17 0.35 7.24
CA GLY A 57 18.80 1.56 6.77
C GLY A 57 18.06 2.83 7.16
N VAL A 58 16.74 2.76 7.33
CA VAL A 58 15.94 3.93 7.70
C VAL A 58 15.57 3.84 9.17
N LYS A 59 16.22 4.66 10.00
CA LYS A 59 15.96 4.78 11.45
C LYS A 59 15.01 5.91 11.76
N THR A 60 15.22 7.05 11.11
CA THR A 60 14.38 8.24 11.23
C THR A 60 14.07 8.78 9.85
N LEU A 61 12.93 9.45 9.75
CA LEU A 61 12.44 10.07 8.53
C LEU A 61 11.81 11.41 8.88
N ASN A 62 12.26 12.47 8.19
CA ASN A 62 11.67 13.80 8.23
C ASN A 62 11.26 14.15 6.79
N ALA A 63 9.96 14.34 6.53
CA ALA A 63 9.46 14.55 5.19
C ALA A 63 8.38 15.62 5.10
N THR A 64 8.30 16.25 3.93
CA THR A 64 7.14 17.01 3.50
C THR A 64 6.41 16.18 2.47
N VAL A 65 5.11 16.02 2.65
CA VAL A 65 4.28 15.19 1.80
C VAL A 65 3.01 15.94 1.35
N GLU A 66 2.54 15.61 0.17
CA GLU A 66 1.17 15.87 -0.26
C GLU A 66 0.36 14.62 0.08
N LEU A 67 -0.69 14.79 0.89
CA LEU A 67 -1.51 13.70 1.42
C LEU A 67 -2.93 13.82 0.89
N LYS A 68 -3.42 12.77 0.24
CA LYS A 68 -4.80 12.64 -0.22
C LYS A 68 -5.48 11.47 0.49
N PRO A 69 -6.33 11.74 1.50
CA PRO A 69 -7.12 10.72 2.16
C PRO A 69 -8.40 10.40 1.38
N THR A 70 -8.83 9.14 1.44
CA THR A 70 -10.13 8.69 0.97
C THR A 70 -10.71 7.77 2.04
N ALA A 71 -11.94 7.98 2.44
CA ALA A 71 -12.67 7.12 3.37
C ALA A 71 -13.81 6.41 2.66
N GLY A 72 -14.17 5.21 3.15
CA GLY A 72 -15.15 4.38 2.50
C GLY A 72 -14.59 3.56 1.34
N SER A 73 -15.42 2.68 0.82
CA SER A 73 -15.08 1.77 -0.26
C SER A 73 -16.30 1.40 -1.08
N LYS A 74 -16.08 0.63 -2.14
CA LYS A 74 -17.19 0.03 -2.90
C LYS A 74 -18.01 -0.96 -2.06
N TYR A 75 -17.43 -1.52 -0.99
CA TYR A 75 -18.12 -2.44 -0.08
C TYR A 75 -19.05 -1.70 0.90
N SER A 76 -18.66 -0.52 1.37
CA SER A 76 -19.52 0.35 2.18
C SER A 76 -20.55 1.13 1.37
N GLY A 77 -20.38 1.16 0.03
CA GLY A 77 -21.28 1.87 -0.88
C GLY A 77 -21.13 3.40 -0.88
N VAL A 78 -20.21 3.92 -0.10
CA VAL A 78 -19.90 5.36 0.00
C VAL A 78 -18.39 5.54 -0.12
N ILE A 79 -17.97 6.51 -0.92
CA ILE A 79 -16.57 6.94 -1.00
C ILE A 79 -16.54 8.45 -0.77
N GLU A 80 -15.83 8.86 0.26
CA GLU A 80 -15.57 10.26 0.59
C GLU A 80 -14.13 10.59 0.26
N GLU A 81 -13.91 11.42 -0.75
CA GLU A 81 -12.59 11.95 -1.07
C GLU A 81 -12.38 13.26 -0.33
N TYR A 82 -11.29 13.33 0.44
CA TYR A 82 -10.92 14.55 1.14
C TYR A 82 -9.97 15.37 0.28
N HIS A 83 -10.00 16.69 0.50
CA HIS A 83 -9.05 17.58 -0.16
C HIS A 83 -7.62 17.20 0.19
N GLU A 84 -6.75 17.32 -0.79
CA GLU A 84 -5.32 17.17 -0.59
C GLU A 84 -4.81 18.20 0.43
N VAL A 85 -3.93 17.75 1.31
CA VAL A 85 -3.30 18.57 2.33
C VAL A 85 -1.79 18.43 2.26
N LYS A 86 -1.08 19.53 2.46
CA LYS A 86 0.36 19.50 2.70
C LYS A 86 0.60 19.04 4.12
N ALA A 87 1.42 18.02 4.31
CA ALA A 87 1.72 17.52 5.64
C ALA A 87 3.24 17.46 5.91
N PHE A 88 3.59 17.70 7.18
CA PHE A 88 4.94 17.52 7.71
C PHE A 88 4.94 16.24 8.53
N LEU A 89 5.82 15.32 8.19
CA LEU A 89 5.87 13.99 8.72
C LEU A 89 7.22 13.73 9.39
N LEU A 90 7.18 13.30 10.63
CA LEU A 90 8.32 12.79 11.39
C LEU A 90 8.04 11.34 11.75
N ALA A 91 9.01 10.46 11.51
CA ALA A 91 8.94 9.08 11.96
C ALA A 91 10.29 8.66 12.55
N ALA A 92 10.26 7.85 13.60
CA ALA A 92 11.46 7.31 14.23
C ALA A 92 11.19 5.94 14.83
N ARG A 93 12.11 5.00 14.58
CA ARG A 93 12.06 3.70 15.26
C ARG A 93 12.24 3.85 16.78
N PRO A 94 11.64 2.96 17.59
CA PRO A 94 10.87 1.80 17.12
C PRO A 94 9.44 2.13 16.67
N ALA A 95 8.79 3.19 17.18
CA ALA A 95 7.34 3.34 17.01
C ALA A 95 6.84 4.81 17.05
N ASN A 96 7.74 5.79 17.01
CA ASN A 96 7.35 7.19 17.07
C ASN A 96 6.98 7.75 15.71
N ILE A 97 5.84 8.42 15.63
CA ILE A 97 5.42 9.16 14.45
C ILE A 97 4.64 10.41 14.83
N ARG A 98 4.82 11.49 14.08
CA ARG A 98 3.99 12.69 14.12
C ARG A 98 3.73 13.21 12.72
N MET A 99 2.50 13.60 12.44
CA MET A 99 2.13 14.24 11.17
C MET A 99 1.25 15.44 11.43
N ILE A 100 1.61 16.58 10.83
CA ILE A 100 0.86 17.84 10.90
C ILE A 100 0.38 18.16 9.50
N GLY A 101 -0.93 18.08 9.28
CA GLY A 101 -1.57 18.43 8.01
C GLY A 101 -2.02 19.89 8.00
N GLN A 102 -1.71 20.57 6.92
CA GLN A 102 -2.06 21.99 6.71
C GLN A 102 -2.89 22.13 5.44
N ALA A 103 -3.91 23.00 5.51
CA ALA A 103 -4.66 23.36 4.33
C ALA A 103 -3.75 24.08 3.32
N PRO A 104 -3.83 23.72 2.03
CA PRO A 104 -3.11 24.44 0.97
C PRO A 104 -3.46 25.92 1.04
N VAL A 105 -2.60 26.79 0.57
CA VAL A 105 -2.79 28.26 0.45
C VAL A 105 -2.77 29.02 1.77
N ILE A 106 -3.60 28.65 2.77
CA ILE A 106 -3.72 29.43 4.02
C ILE A 106 -2.84 28.90 5.16
N GLY A 107 -2.21 27.71 4.99
CA GLY A 107 -1.31 27.12 5.98
C GLY A 107 -1.97 26.76 7.33
N LYS A 108 -3.32 26.81 7.44
CA LYS A 108 -4.03 26.47 8.67
C LYS A 108 -3.93 24.98 8.96
N THR A 109 -3.58 24.64 10.19
CA THR A 109 -3.55 23.23 10.63
C THR A 109 -4.96 22.61 10.55
N VAL A 110 -5.06 21.53 9.78
CA VAL A 110 -6.28 20.72 9.61
C VAL A 110 -6.31 19.63 10.67
N PHE A 111 -5.17 18.98 10.88
CA PHE A 111 -4.98 18.00 11.94
C PHE A 111 -3.51 17.99 12.40
N ASP A 112 -3.30 17.53 13.62
CA ASP A 112 -1.99 17.17 14.18
C ASP A 112 -2.15 15.83 14.87
N MET A 113 -1.38 14.82 14.47
CA MET A 113 -1.47 13.48 15.02
C MET A 113 -0.10 12.94 15.39
N ALA A 114 -0.04 12.21 16.49
CA ALA A 114 1.17 11.57 16.98
C ALA A 114 0.88 10.19 17.56
N SER A 115 1.88 9.30 17.52
CA SER A 115 1.87 8.02 18.23
C SER A 115 3.27 7.69 18.74
N ASP A 116 3.32 7.03 19.91
CA ASP A 116 4.50 6.52 20.55
C ASP A 116 4.63 4.98 20.49
N GLY A 117 3.68 4.32 19.80
CA GLY A 117 3.59 2.86 19.67
C GLY A 117 2.65 2.23 20.69
N GLU A 118 2.30 2.90 21.77
CA GLU A 118 1.33 2.45 22.77
C GLU A 118 0.01 3.21 22.63
N THR A 119 0.10 4.53 22.51
CA THR A 119 -1.04 5.41 22.36
C THR A 119 -0.94 6.27 21.11
N PHE A 120 -2.08 6.62 20.57
CA PHE A 120 -2.16 7.66 19.55
C PHE A 120 -2.98 8.85 20.03
N ARG A 121 -2.65 10.02 19.49
CA ARG A 121 -3.32 11.30 19.76
C ARG A 121 -3.58 12.01 18.46
N ILE A 122 -4.76 12.60 18.31
CA ILE A 122 -5.12 13.36 17.10
C ILE A 122 -5.86 14.63 17.52
N SER A 123 -5.33 15.78 17.17
CA SER A 123 -5.99 17.07 17.31
C SER A 123 -6.66 17.45 15.98
N ILE A 124 -7.93 17.82 16.02
CA ILE A 124 -8.71 18.31 14.88
C ILE A 124 -9.24 19.71 15.23
N PRO A 125 -8.48 20.77 14.97
CA PRO A 125 -8.82 22.13 15.41
C PRO A 125 -10.17 22.62 14.90
N SER A 126 -10.54 22.30 13.66
CA SER A 126 -11.82 22.71 13.07
C SER A 126 -13.05 22.12 13.76
N LYS A 127 -12.87 20.95 14.43
CA LYS A 127 -13.94 20.29 15.19
C LYS A 127 -13.80 20.49 16.70
N ASN A 128 -12.77 21.23 17.13
CA ASN A 128 -12.39 21.41 18.54
C ASN A 128 -12.25 20.07 19.31
N LYS A 129 -11.76 19.01 18.63
CA LYS A 129 -11.65 17.65 19.19
C LYS A 129 -10.20 17.22 19.35
N PHE A 130 -9.98 16.50 20.44
CA PHE A 130 -8.71 15.81 20.72
C PHE A 130 -9.01 14.33 21.00
N LEU A 131 -8.59 13.48 20.07
CA LEU A 131 -8.82 12.04 20.15
C LEU A 131 -7.60 11.37 20.78
N VAL A 132 -7.84 10.42 21.67
CA VAL A 132 -6.81 9.57 22.29
C VAL A 132 -7.28 8.13 22.28
N GLY A 133 -6.39 7.20 21.91
CA GLY A 133 -6.72 5.78 21.92
C GLY A 133 -5.47 4.91 22.00
N ALA A 134 -5.66 3.63 22.31
CA ALA A 134 -4.59 2.64 22.29
C ALA A 134 -4.29 2.21 20.85
N VAL A 135 -3.00 2.06 20.53
CA VAL A 135 -2.55 1.56 19.21
C VAL A 135 -3.06 0.13 18.95
N ALA A 136 -3.10 -0.70 20.00
CA ALA A 136 -3.56 -2.09 19.92
C ALA A 136 -5.08 -2.25 19.73
N LEU A 137 -5.84 -1.17 19.57
CA LEU A 137 -7.28 -1.23 19.39
C LEU A 137 -7.63 -1.86 18.04
N GLU A 138 -8.16 -3.08 18.05
CA GLU A 138 -8.44 -3.88 16.86
C GLU A 138 -9.77 -3.54 16.18
N ARG A 139 -10.68 -2.85 16.89
CA ARG A 139 -12.04 -2.58 16.40
C ARG A 139 -12.07 -1.33 15.52
N ALA A 140 -12.48 -1.49 14.28
CA ALA A 140 -12.80 -0.37 13.40
C ALA A 140 -14.02 0.40 13.93
N SER A 141 -13.92 1.73 13.96
CA SER A 141 -15.07 2.59 14.25
C SER A 141 -15.97 2.70 13.01
N SER A 142 -17.27 2.88 13.21
CA SER A 142 -18.19 3.22 12.12
C SER A 142 -17.91 4.60 11.49
N LYS A 143 -17.09 5.43 12.17
CA LYS A 143 -16.67 6.74 11.68
C LYS A 143 -15.28 6.63 11.05
N PRO A 144 -15.13 6.79 9.73
CA PRO A 144 -13.86 6.59 9.02
C PRO A 144 -12.69 7.42 9.60
N ILE A 145 -12.94 8.64 10.05
CA ILE A 145 -11.90 9.50 10.64
C ILE A 145 -11.29 8.92 11.93
N GLU A 146 -12.05 8.11 12.66
CA GLU A 146 -11.58 7.46 13.88
C GLU A 146 -10.76 6.20 13.60
N ASN A 147 -10.79 5.70 12.35
CA ASN A 147 -10.00 4.56 11.89
C ASN A 147 -8.61 4.98 11.39
N LEU A 148 -8.43 6.27 11.06
CA LEU A 148 -7.13 6.80 10.68
C LEU A 148 -6.23 6.84 11.92
N ARG A 149 -5.12 6.11 11.87
CA ARG A 149 -4.17 6.01 12.98
C ARG A 149 -2.75 6.27 12.52
N PRO A 150 -1.96 7.05 13.30
CA PRO A 150 -0.60 7.39 12.91
C PRO A 150 0.31 6.18 12.67
N HIS A 151 0.19 5.13 13.50
CA HIS A 151 1.06 3.95 13.39
C HIS A 151 0.87 3.14 12.09
N HIS A 152 -0.30 3.22 11.43
CA HIS A 152 -0.49 2.59 10.12
C HIS A 152 0.42 3.20 9.03
N LEU A 153 0.75 4.49 9.17
CA LEU A 153 1.72 5.16 8.31
C LEU A 153 3.15 4.74 8.64
N LEU A 154 3.44 4.51 9.92
CA LEU A 154 4.77 4.11 10.34
C LEU A 154 5.23 2.83 9.64
N ASP A 155 4.39 1.79 9.63
CA ASP A 155 4.70 0.50 9.01
C ASP A 155 4.87 0.61 7.48
N ALA A 156 4.20 1.57 6.85
CA ALA A 156 4.34 1.84 5.43
C ALA A 156 5.62 2.60 5.07
N LEU A 157 6.20 3.33 6.01
CA LEU A 157 7.37 4.18 5.84
C LEU A 157 8.66 3.55 6.38
N LEU A 158 8.57 2.89 7.55
CA LEU A 158 9.68 2.24 8.25
C LEU A 158 9.45 0.72 8.28
N TRP A 159 9.70 0.06 7.17
CA TRP A 159 9.38 -1.37 6.97
C TRP A 159 9.96 -2.27 8.06
N PRO A 160 9.19 -3.24 8.56
CA PRO A 160 9.69 -4.21 9.51
C PRO A 160 10.70 -5.15 8.85
N GLU A 161 11.81 -5.42 9.52
CA GLU A 161 12.85 -6.32 9.04
C GLU A 161 12.34 -7.77 8.96
N ILE A 162 12.80 -8.53 7.97
CA ILE A 162 12.65 -9.99 7.94
C ILE A 162 13.69 -10.56 8.91
N ARG A 163 13.21 -11.18 9.98
CA ARG A 163 14.03 -11.76 11.03
C ARG A 163 14.50 -13.17 10.66
N LYS A 164 15.58 -13.61 11.27
CA LYS A 164 16.19 -14.92 10.99
C LYS A 164 15.30 -16.12 11.35
N GLU A 165 14.44 -15.93 12.34
CA GLU A 165 13.47 -16.94 12.81
C GLU A 165 12.20 -17.01 11.96
N GLU A 166 11.99 -16.05 11.06
CA GLU A 166 10.87 -16.04 10.12
C GLU A 166 11.19 -16.90 8.89
N ALA A 167 10.29 -17.79 8.52
CA ALA A 167 10.42 -18.56 7.30
C ALA A 167 10.03 -17.69 6.10
N VAL A 168 10.76 -17.81 4.99
CA VAL A 168 10.48 -17.04 3.78
C VAL A 168 10.34 -17.97 2.59
N HIS A 169 9.20 -17.89 1.91
CA HIS A 169 8.95 -18.56 0.65
C HIS A 169 8.99 -17.55 -0.49
N GLY A 170 9.78 -17.85 -1.53
CA GLY A 170 9.88 -17.02 -2.73
C GLY A 170 9.15 -17.65 -3.91
N ARG A 171 8.45 -16.86 -4.71
CA ARG A 171 7.78 -17.28 -5.95
C ARG A 171 7.83 -16.17 -6.99
N GLU A 172 7.70 -16.54 -8.26
CA GLU A 172 7.42 -15.60 -9.34
C GLU A 172 5.91 -15.38 -9.48
N PHE A 173 5.56 -14.16 -9.86
CA PHE A 173 4.23 -13.80 -10.30
C PHE A 173 4.34 -12.92 -11.54
N ASN A 174 3.74 -13.36 -12.64
CA ASN A 174 3.76 -12.64 -13.90
C ASN A 174 2.32 -12.47 -14.38
N ASP A 175 1.97 -11.26 -14.78
CA ASP A 175 0.75 -10.96 -15.48
C ASP A 175 1.04 -10.31 -16.85
N GLU A 176 0.01 -9.82 -17.53
CA GLU A 176 0.16 -9.22 -18.86
C GLU A 176 0.92 -7.89 -18.84
N THR A 177 1.05 -7.23 -17.68
CA THR A 177 1.56 -5.87 -17.52
C THR A 177 2.89 -5.79 -16.77
N ALA A 178 3.14 -6.72 -15.85
CA ALA A 178 4.29 -6.67 -14.96
C ALA A 178 4.76 -8.06 -14.55
N ARG A 179 6.02 -8.12 -14.10
CA ARG A 179 6.66 -9.34 -13.59
C ARG A 179 7.21 -9.07 -12.21
N TYR A 180 6.91 -9.97 -11.28
CA TYR A 180 7.27 -9.81 -9.88
C TYR A 180 7.99 -11.03 -9.33
N TYR A 181 8.88 -10.80 -8.35
CA TYR A 181 9.18 -11.76 -7.32
C TYR A 181 8.36 -11.44 -6.08
N VAL A 182 7.80 -12.46 -5.45
CA VAL A 182 7.01 -12.31 -4.23
C VAL A 182 7.66 -13.12 -3.13
N LEU A 183 8.03 -12.47 -2.04
CA LEU A 183 8.46 -13.11 -0.81
C LEU A 183 7.28 -13.16 0.16
N THR A 184 6.86 -14.36 0.53
CA THR A 184 5.89 -14.60 1.59
C THR A 184 6.63 -14.89 2.89
N VAL A 185 6.50 -13.99 3.85
CA VAL A 185 7.12 -14.12 5.19
C VAL A 185 6.14 -14.77 6.14
N LEU A 186 6.59 -15.83 6.78
CA LEU A 186 5.78 -16.72 7.60
C LEU A 186 6.30 -16.74 9.04
N ARG A 187 5.39 -16.72 10.00
CA ARG A 187 5.68 -17.06 11.38
C ARG A 187 5.42 -18.55 11.58
N GLY A 188 6.48 -19.29 11.91
CA GLY A 188 6.38 -20.68 12.29
C GLY A 188 5.79 -20.85 13.68
N GLY A 189 5.22 -22.04 13.93
CA GLY A 189 4.63 -22.40 15.20
C GLY A 189 3.76 -23.63 15.01
N TYR A 190 2.83 -23.88 15.93
CA TYR A 190 1.86 -24.97 15.82
C TYR A 190 0.96 -24.80 14.57
N GLN A 191 0.69 -23.55 14.21
CA GLN A 191 0.08 -23.18 12.94
C GLN A 191 0.95 -22.14 12.24
N THR A 192 1.23 -22.34 10.96
CA THR A 192 1.98 -21.38 10.15
C THR A 192 1.06 -20.24 9.75
N GLU A 193 1.45 -19.01 10.06
CA GLU A 193 0.71 -17.80 9.71
C GLU A 193 1.50 -16.97 8.70
N VAL A 194 0.81 -16.47 7.69
CA VAL A 194 1.38 -15.45 6.80
C VAL A 194 1.39 -14.12 7.54
N LEU A 195 2.58 -13.54 7.68
CA LEU A 195 2.75 -12.22 8.29
C LEU A 195 2.65 -11.11 7.26
N ARG A 196 3.36 -11.29 6.13
CA ARG A 196 3.42 -10.29 5.06
C ARG A 196 3.85 -10.90 3.73
N GLU A 197 3.49 -10.23 2.64
CA GLU A 197 4.04 -10.47 1.32
C GLU A 197 4.76 -9.20 0.83
N ILE A 198 5.94 -9.41 0.23
CA ILE A 198 6.80 -8.36 -0.30
C ILE A 198 6.96 -8.63 -1.79
N TRP A 199 6.55 -7.69 -2.62
CA TRP A 199 6.55 -7.80 -4.07
C TRP A 199 7.65 -6.92 -4.65
N PHE A 200 8.54 -7.50 -5.42
CA PHE A 200 9.62 -6.81 -6.12
C PHE A 200 9.32 -6.77 -7.61
N ASP A 201 9.38 -5.59 -8.22
CA ASP A 201 9.30 -5.46 -9.66
C ASP A 201 10.58 -6.01 -10.29
N ARG A 202 10.44 -6.92 -11.25
CA ARG A 202 11.61 -7.50 -11.94
C ARG A 202 12.25 -6.57 -12.96
N ALA A 203 11.66 -5.42 -13.25
CA ALA A 203 12.29 -4.40 -14.07
C ALA A 203 13.54 -3.79 -13.41
N ASP A 204 13.49 -3.57 -12.10
CA ASP A 204 14.54 -2.88 -11.34
C ASP A 204 14.95 -3.60 -10.04
N LEU A 205 14.17 -4.56 -9.57
CA LEU A 205 14.27 -5.26 -8.29
C LEU A 205 14.01 -4.34 -7.08
N GLN A 206 13.23 -3.29 -7.29
CA GLN A 206 12.71 -2.48 -6.20
C GLN A 206 11.41 -3.07 -5.66
N VAL A 207 11.11 -2.79 -4.39
CA VAL A 207 9.84 -3.16 -3.80
C VAL A 207 8.73 -2.33 -4.47
N ALA A 208 7.69 -3.01 -4.94
CA ALA A 208 6.51 -2.37 -5.53
C ALA A 208 5.29 -2.44 -4.61
N ARG A 209 5.24 -3.46 -3.73
CA ARG A 209 4.07 -3.68 -2.87
C ARG A 209 4.45 -4.43 -1.60
N LEU A 210 3.80 -4.06 -0.50
CA LEU A 210 3.89 -4.72 0.80
C LEU A 210 2.46 -4.99 1.29
N GLN A 211 2.16 -6.24 1.61
CA GLN A 211 0.89 -6.63 2.19
C GLN A 211 1.13 -7.19 3.58
N THR A 212 0.36 -6.74 4.56
CA THR A 212 0.43 -7.22 5.94
C THR A 212 -0.86 -7.95 6.29
N PHE A 213 -0.71 -9.11 6.88
CA PHE A 213 -1.82 -9.99 7.24
C PHE A 213 -1.93 -10.10 8.75
N GLY A 214 -3.16 -10.14 9.23
CA GLY A 214 -3.52 -10.42 10.61
C GLY A 214 -3.95 -11.87 10.81
N PRO A 215 -4.52 -12.17 11.97
CA PRO A 215 -5.03 -13.48 12.29
C PRO A 215 -5.98 -14.01 11.21
N LYS A 216 -5.92 -15.33 10.95
CA LYS A 216 -6.73 -16.00 9.93
C LYS A 216 -6.51 -15.50 8.50
N GLY A 217 -5.38 -14.82 8.23
CA GLY A 217 -5.04 -14.32 6.90
C GLY A 217 -5.81 -13.06 6.49
N ALA A 218 -6.38 -12.32 7.42
CA ALA A 218 -7.06 -11.05 7.12
C ALA A 218 -6.07 -10.03 6.58
N LEU A 219 -6.35 -9.44 5.41
CA LEU A 219 -5.50 -8.40 4.81
C LEU A 219 -5.67 -7.08 5.58
N LEU A 220 -4.71 -6.78 6.45
CA LEU A 220 -4.74 -5.57 7.27
C LEU A 220 -4.30 -4.34 6.49
N SER A 221 -3.26 -4.46 5.67
CA SER A 221 -2.70 -3.34 4.92
C SER A 221 -2.19 -3.81 3.56
N ASP A 222 -2.43 -3.01 2.54
CA ASP A 222 -1.87 -3.14 1.20
C ASP A 222 -1.18 -1.83 0.84
N VAL A 223 0.14 -1.82 0.91
CA VAL A 223 0.98 -0.65 0.63
C VAL A 223 1.62 -0.83 -0.74
N ARG A 224 1.39 0.13 -1.63
CA ARG A 224 2.08 0.19 -2.92
C ARG A 224 3.04 1.36 -2.93
N VAL A 225 4.23 1.11 -3.43
CA VAL A 225 5.28 2.12 -3.51
C VAL A 225 5.79 2.23 -4.94
N SER A 226 6.10 3.44 -5.35
CA SER A 226 6.60 3.76 -6.69
C SER A 226 7.39 5.07 -6.68
N ASP A 227 7.81 5.53 -7.86
CA ASP A 227 8.60 6.75 -8.00
C ASP A 227 9.86 6.69 -7.14
N TRP A 228 10.67 5.64 -7.36
CA TRP A 228 11.94 5.46 -6.67
C TRP A 228 12.95 6.50 -7.14
N GLN A 229 13.32 7.40 -6.26
CA GLN A 229 14.27 8.47 -6.56
C GLN A 229 15.57 8.30 -5.79
N PRO A 230 16.70 8.60 -6.42
CA PRO A 230 17.99 8.59 -5.75
C PRO A 230 18.00 9.51 -4.53
N LEU A 231 18.73 9.13 -3.51
CA LEU A 231 18.95 9.92 -2.30
C LEU A 231 20.15 10.87 -2.46
N ILE A 232 20.33 11.47 -3.65
CA ILE A 232 21.46 12.36 -3.98
C ILE A 232 21.06 13.81 -3.68
N GLY A 233 21.92 14.56 -3.01
CA GLY A 233 21.87 16.01 -2.90
C GLY A 233 21.22 16.62 -1.66
N ASP A 234 20.12 16.09 -1.16
CA ASP A 234 19.52 16.61 0.10
C ASP A 234 20.15 15.97 1.35
N GLN A 235 21.13 15.10 1.15
CA GLN A 235 21.75 14.27 2.20
C GLN A 235 23.18 14.65 2.55
N GLU A 236 23.72 15.78 2.08
CA GLU A 236 25.03 16.25 2.52
C GLU A 236 25.10 16.45 4.06
N HIS A 237 23.97 16.37 4.75
CA HIS A 237 23.87 16.47 6.21
C HIS A 237 23.45 15.14 6.89
N ALA A 238 23.16 14.07 6.14
CA ALA A 238 22.81 12.77 6.73
C ALA A 238 24.08 12.01 7.13
N THR A 239 24.66 12.39 8.26
CA THR A 239 25.63 11.56 8.99
C THR A 239 24.92 10.28 9.41
N GLY A 240 24.95 9.23 8.58
CA GLY A 240 24.45 7.92 8.97
C GLY A 240 23.60 7.16 7.97
N SER A 241 23.51 7.57 6.72
CA SER A 241 22.95 6.66 5.69
C SER A 241 23.79 5.41 5.63
N PRO A 242 23.22 4.21 5.82
CA PRO A 242 23.99 2.98 5.72
C PRO A 242 24.52 2.85 4.31
N ALA A 243 25.76 2.38 4.20
CA ALA A 243 26.37 2.04 2.94
C ALA A 243 25.40 1.10 2.18
N GLY A 244 24.89 1.56 1.02
CA GLY A 244 24.03 0.77 0.16
C GLY A 244 22.56 1.23 0.02
N LEU A 245 22.03 2.10 0.84
CA LEU A 245 20.71 2.70 0.61
C LEU A 245 20.85 3.86 -0.38
N THR A 246 20.47 3.63 -1.64
CA THR A 246 20.73 4.57 -2.75
C THR A 246 19.47 5.28 -3.24
N ALA A 247 18.28 4.79 -2.88
CA ALA A 247 17.01 5.35 -3.34
C ALA A 247 15.90 5.17 -2.29
N PHE A 248 14.87 6.01 -2.36
CA PHE A 248 13.66 5.92 -1.54
C PHE A 248 12.42 6.19 -2.40
N PRO A 249 11.29 5.45 -2.19
CA PRO A 249 10.07 5.69 -2.94
C PRO A 249 9.45 7.03 -2.57
N ARG A 250 8.98 7.78 -3.56
CA ARG A 250 8.34 9.09 -3.35
C ARG A 250 6.82 9.02 -3.39
N ALA A 251 6.25 8.03 -4.07
CA ALA A 251 4.82 7.79 -4.10
C ALA A 251 4.47 6.55 -3.26
N ILE A 252 3.60 6.72 -2.28
CA ILE A 252 3.17 5.65 -1.36
C ILE A 252 1.66 5.69 -1.27
N ARG A 253 1.02 4.55 -1.57
CA ARG A 253 -0.41 4.36 -1.40
C ARG A 253 -0.65 3.28 -0.37
N ILE A 254 -1.46 3.57 0.61
CA ILE A 254 -1.83 2.68 1.71
C ILE A 254 -3.33 2.41 1.64
N ASP A 255 -3.71 1.18 1.37
CA ASP A 255 -5.10 0.70 1.44
C ASP A 255 -5.28 -0.09 2.74
N ARG A 256 -6.29 0.26 3.54
CA ARG A 256 -6.66 -0.38 4.81
C ARG A 256 -8.09 -0.93 4.72
N PRO A 257 -8.29 -2.15 4.16
CA PRO A 257 -9.63 -2.65 3.84
C PRO A 257 -10.57 -2.77 5.05
N HIS A 258 -10.03 -3.20 6.22
CA HIS A 258 -10.83 -3.36 7.43
C HIS A 258 -11.12 -2.05 8.17
N ASP A 259 -10.30 -1.03 7.94
CA ASP A 259 -10.49 0.31 8.50
C ASP A 259 -11.26 1.24 7.56
N ASP A 260 -11.57 0.76 6.35
CA ASP A 260 -12.33 1.40 5.29
C ASP A 260 -11.79 2.77 4.86
N TYR A 261 -10.44 2.85 4.73
CA TYR A 261 -9.80 4.06 4.21
C TYR A 261 -8.58 3.75 3.32
N ARG A 262 -8.20 4.77 2.55
CA ARG A 262 -6.99 4.84 1.74
C ARG A 262 -6.26 6.15 1.98
N LEU A 263 -4.93 6.10 1.93
CA LEU A 263 -4.07 7.27 1.93
C LEU A 263 -3.14 7.21 0.73
N GLU A 264 -3.01 8.33 0.02
CA GLU A 264 -2.00 8.51 -1.01
C GLU A 264 -1.05 9.61 -0.55
N LEU A 265 0.24 9.32 -0.55
CA LEU A 265 1.30 10.24 -0.12
C LEU A 265 2.25 10.44 -1.28
N GLN A 266 2.48 11.70 -1.64
CA GLN A 266 3.58 12.09 -2.52
C GLN A 266 4.62 12.83 -1.68
N ILE A 267 5.80 12.25 -1.54
CA ILE A 267 6.91 12.83 -0.78
C ILE A 267 7.62 13.86 -1.66
N THR A 268 7.54 15.13 -1.27
CA THR A 268 8.17 16.24 -2.01
C THR A 268 9.55 16.58 -1.47
N LYS A 269 9.78 16.38 -0.16
CA LYS A 269 11.09 16.53 0.49
C LYS A 269 11.26 15.40 1.50
N ILE A 270 12.49 14.91 1.65
CA ILE A 270 12.83 13.88 2.63
C ILE A 270 14.25 14.05 3.13
N THR A 271 14.43 13.85 4.42
CA THR A 271 15.73 13.66 5.08
C THR A 271 15.64 12.38 5.90
N LEU A 272 16.62 11.51 5.75
CA LEU A 272 16.69 10.23 6.47
C LEU A 272 17.80 10.26 7.50
N ASN A 273 17.59 9.56 8.61
CA ASN A 273 18.58 9.31 9.66
C ASN A 273 19.11 10.58 10.35
N GLU A 274 18.38 11.69 10.28
CA GLU A 274 18.61 12.86 11.09
C GLU A 274 18.17 12.60 12.53
N GLU A 275 18.91 13.12 13.51
CA GLU A 275 18.50 13.05 14.91
C GLU A 275 17.24 13.90 15.13
N ILE A 276 16.17 13.27 15.61
CA ILE A 276 14.90 13.93 15.90
C ILE A 276 14.68 13.90 17.43
N PRO A 277 14.68 15.05 18.10
CA PRO A 277 14.42 15.12 19.54
C PRO A 277 13.07 14.50 19.90
N ALA A 278 13.03 13.73 20.99
CA ALA A 278 11.80 13.02 21.42
C ALA A 278 10.61 13.97 21.67
N GLU A 279 10.90 15.21 22.06
CA GLU A 279 9.88 16.25 22.28
C GLU A 279 9.06 16.56 21.02
N ARG A 280 9.65 16.39 19.83
CA ARG A 280 8.96 16.63 18.56
C ARG A 280 7.84 15.64 18.27
N PHE A 281 7.83 14.49 18.94
CA PHE A 281 6.76 13.49 18.83
C PHE A 281 5.64 13.67 19.86
N LYS A 282 5.81 14.58 20.83
CA LYS A 282 4.79 14.86 21.84
C LYS A 282 3.66 15.71 21.26
N LEU A 283 2.44 15.32 21.52
CA LEU A 283 1.24 16.09 21.20
C LEU A 283 0.38 16.22 22.45
N GLU A 284 0.25 17.43 22.93
CA GLU A 284 -0.58 17.76 24.11
C GLU A 284 -1.98 18.19 23.69
N GLN A 285 -2.94 17.98 24.57
CA GLN A 285 -4.31 18.42 24.34
C GLN A 285 -4.38 19.96 24.30
N PRO A 286 -4.87 20.57 23.21
CA PRO A 286 -5.07 22.01 23.17
C PRO A 286 -6.08 22.47 24.22
N ALA A 287 -5.84 23.63 24.81
CA ALA A 287 -6.76 24.23 25.77
C ALA A 287 -8.19 24.33 25.19
N ARG A 288 -9.20 23.93 25.96
CA ARG A 288 -10.62 23.95 25.61
C ARG A 288 -11.04 22.95 24.52
N SER A 289 -10.15 22.08 24.01
CA SER A 289 -10.60 21.03 23.11
C SER A 289 -11.35 19.92 23.84
N GLU A 290 -12.37 19.37 23.21
CA GLU A 290 -13.13 18.21 23.71
C GLU A 290 -12.25 16.95 23.61
N LEU A 291 -12.04 16.27 24.75
CA LEU A 291 -11.33 14.99 24.78
C LEU A 291 -12.27 13.86 24.36
N VAL A 292 -11.90 13.12 23.32
CA VAL A 292 -12.61 11.94 22.84
C VAL A 292 -11.72 10.72 23.02
N ARG A 293 -12.13 9.76 23.85
CA ARG A 293 -11.45 8.49 24.03
C ARG A 293 -11.95 7.48 23.00
N VAL A 294 -11.08 7.08 22.08
CA VAL A 294 -11.43 6.12 21.01
C VAL A 294 -11.41 4.71 21.60
N GLY A 295 -12.53 3.96 21.43
CA GLY A 295 -12.67 2.59 21.92
C GLY A 295 -13.28 2.47 23.31
N GLU A 296 -13.46 3.53 24.06
CA GLU A 296 -14.39 3.55 25.20
C GLU A 296 -15.80 3.78 24.66
N GLU A 297 -16.70 2.82 24.85
CA GLU A 297 -18.12 3.02 24.53
C GLU A 297 -18.60 4.20 25.37
N THR A 298 -18.81 5.36 24.76
CA THR A 298 -19.69 6.38 25.34
C THR A 298 -21.02 5.70 25.47
N GLY A 299 -21.42 5.39 26.70
CA GLY A 299 -22.72 4.85 27.03
C GLY A 299 -23.81 5.86 26.67
N GLU A 300 -24.06 6.01 25.38
CA GLU A 300 -25.20 6.72 24.85
C GLU A 300 -26.39 5.79 25.04
N LYS A 301 -27.13 6.02 26.16
CA LYS A 301 -28.42 5.43 26.36
C LYS A 301 -29.28 5.70 25.14
N GLN A 302 -29.60 4.63 24.41
CA GLN A 302 -30.68 4.69 23.43
C GLN A 302 -31.97 5.10 24.16
N PRO A 303 -32.75 6.02 23.61
CA PRO A 303 -34.07 6.39 24.13
C PRO A 303 -35.08 5.26 23.98
#